data_d02cf17be2e7c0a06586f7cf7d603416
#
_entry.id   d02cf17be2e7c0a06586f7cf7d603416
#
_cell.length_a   1.000
_cell.length_b   1.000
_cell.length_c   1.000
_cell.angle_alpha   90.00
_cell.angle_beta   90.00
_cell.angle_gamma   90.00
#
_symmetry.space_group_name_H-M   'P 1'
#
loop_
_entity.id
_entity.type
_entity.pdbx_description
1 polymer ?
#
loop_
_entity_poly.entity_id
_entity_poly.type
_entity_poly.pdbx_seq_one_letter_code
_entity_poly.pdbx_strand_id
1 'polypeptide(L)'
;MFGSSKFSEEIPSFAIRNLVISDMNQQINFPLNESSGILVHDKQGKIRGKAINPIWLINKSYYWNLLHSQASESTAGYNYDFNSGNFVYFNSDSLYTLDIRRNIWEGYKHQPLPMKMYLGTNFFYPDSRSVYIYEVDNHADVCTICALNVLTGEVEKVDDKFLPSQRHHHSSYLDTIRNKFYIFGGFGSRKYTNTLEVYDLDQKSWNTIKLKGDFVAPRFFSSMGALNANELLLFGGTGNSSGDQSIGKIYYYDLYKINLKDSTVQKVRDFSYDGAQIVPVRNLLLSDDGASFYTLCYPMQEASSHLQLYKFSLQNDSYEVLGNSIPMESKAILSNANLYYNKETKEFYCCTQEFNERGGESSVTRFYSLSAPAIAENALFLYAVEEGLSLRTVIFVMVVVLILIVGITYYLKRKKEKQPIPKVTPVRETFTQVENKKSPQANALYLFGEFTIIDKKGRDITHLFSSKIKHCLLYTSDAADDKA
;
A
#
# COMPACT_ATOMS: atom_id res chain seq x y z
N MET A 1 3.26 -33.42 -22.97
CA MET A 1 4.06 -32.25 -22.58
C MET A 1 3.52 -31.07 -23.35
N PHE A 2 3.07 -30.02 -22.66
CA PHE A 2 2.60 -28.81 -23.34
C PHE A 2 3.79 -27.85 -23.54
N GLY A 3 3.82 -27.15 -24.68
CA GLY A 3 4.86 -26.17 -24.98
C GLY A 3 6.21 -26.73 -25.42
N SER A 4 6.28 -28.01 -25.79
CA SER A 4 7.47 -28.63 -26.35
C SER A 4 7.11 -29.49 -27.54
N SER A 5 7.85 -29.36 -28.63
CA SER A 5 7.69 -30.14 -29.84
C SER A 5 9.03 -30.77 -30.25
N LYS A 6 8.98 -31.99 -30.79
CA LYS A 6 10.17 -32.63 -31.39
C LYS A 6 10.50 -32.03 -32.77
N PHE A 7 9.59 -31.24 -33.33
CA PHE A 7 9.64 -30.73 -34.72
C PHE A 7 9.82 -29.23 -34.81
N SER A 8 9.77 -28.48 -33.71
CA SER A 8 9.97 -27.04 -33.69
C SER A 8 10.71 -26.63 -32.43
N GLU A 9 11.75 -25.84 -32.57
CA GLU A 9 12.48 -25.19 -31.48
C GLU A 9 11.79 -23.89 -31.06
N GLU A 10 10.93 -23.32 -31.92
CA GLU A 10 10.16 -22.13 -31.64
C GLU A 10 8.85 -22.46 -30.95
N ILE A 11 8.73 -22.02 -29.71
CA ILE A 11 7.48 -22.11 -28.94
C ILE A 11 6.86 -20.72 -28.95
N PRO A 12 5.63 -20.55 -29.47
CA PRO A 12 4.96 -19.25 -29.41
C PRO A 12 4.77 -18.80 -27.96
N SER A 13 4.91 -17.51 -27.72
CA SER A 13 4.61 -16.92 -26.42
C SER A 13 3.12 -17.02 -26.14
N PHE A 14 2.75 -17.85 -25.16
CA PHE A 14 1.37 -17.98 -24.71
C PHE A 14 1.33 -18.24 -23.19
N ALA A 15 0.19 -17.91 -22.58
CA ALA A 15 -0.11 -18.22 -21.20
C ALA A 15 -1.29 -19.17 -21.12
N ILE A 16 -1.28 -20.08 -20.15
CA ILE A 16 -2.37 -21.03 -19.90
C ILE A 16 -2.95 -20.77 -18.51
N ARG A 17 -4.26 -20.79 -18.42
CA ARG A 17 -5.01 -20.76 -17.15
C ARG A 17 -6.19 -21.72 -17.23
N ASN A 18 -6.58 -22.31 -16.09
CA ASN A 18 -7.72 -23.23 -16.00
C ASN A 18 -7.66 -24.37 -17.00
N LEU A 19 -6.50 -25.04 -17.10
CA LEU A 19 -6.33 -26.19 -17.98
C LEU A 19 -7.19 -27.35 -17.50
N VAL A 20 -8.03 -27.88 -18.37
CA VAL A 20 -8.86 -29.04 -18.10
C VAL A 20 -8.38 -30.18 -18.99
N ILE A 21 -8.07 -31.32 -18.37
CA ILE A 21 -7.75 -32.58 -19.05
C ILE A 21 -8.84 -33.59 -18.70
N SER A 22 -9.51 -34.12 -19.73
CA SER A 22 -10.57 -35.11 -19.55
C SER A 22 -10.33 -36.33 -20.42
N ASP A 23 -10.64 -37.50 -19.87
CA ASP A 23 -10.79 -38.75 -20.59
C ASP A 23 -12.22 -39.26 -20.38
N MET A 24 -12.54 -40.49 -20.88
CA MET A 24 -13.90 -41.08 -20.79
C MET A 24 -14.41 -41.24 -19.34
N ASN A 25 -13.52 -41.28 -18.33
CA ASN A 25 -13.87 -41.61 -16.96
C ASN A 25 -13.47 -40.53 -15.93
N GLN A 26 -12.58 -39.57 -16.29
CA GLN A 26 -12.04 -38.63 -15.35
C GLN A 26 -11.83 -37.24 -15.99
N GLN A 27 -12.09 -36.24 -15.19
CA GLN A 27 -11.77 -34.86 -15.53
C GLN A 27 -10.87 -34.26 -14.43
N ILE A 28 -9.72 -33.74 -14.82
CA ILE A 28 -8.78 -33.07 -13.93
C ILE A 28 -8.70 -31.59 -14.34
N ASN A 29 -8.94 -30.72 -13.39
CA ASN A 29 -8.87 -29.29 -13.58
C ASN A 29 -7.63 -28.74 -12.88
N PHE A 30 -6.77 -28.07 -13.63
CA PHE A 30 -5.58 -27.39 -13.17
C PHE A 30 -5.83 -25.88 -13.21
N PRO A 31 -6.03 -25.19 -12.10
CA PRO A 31 -6.21 -23.73 -12.07
C PRO A 31 -5.01 -22.98 -12.66
N LEU A 32 -3.80 -23.49 -12.48
CA LEU A 32 -2.52 -22.87 -12.83
C LEU A 32 -2.38 -21.48 -12.20
N ASN A 33 -2.68 -21.42 -10.91
CA ASN A 33 -2.62 -20.22 -10.06
C ASN A 33 -1.50 -20.28 -9.01
N GLU A 34 -0.53 -21.10 -9.24
CA GLU A 34 0.70 -21.15 -8.45
C GLU A 34 1.45 -19.82 -8.53
N SER A 35 2.00 -19.37 -7.41
CA SER A 35 2.80 -18.14 -7.31
C SER A 35 4.31 -18.40 -7.36
N SER A 36 4.73 -19.66 -7.15
CA SER A 36 6.13 -20.07 -7.12
C SER A 36 6.31 -21.56 -7.36
N GLY A 37 7.57 -22.00 -7.49
CA GLY A 37 7.91 -23.42 -7.63
C GLY A 37 7.63 -24.00 -9.02
N ILE A 38 7.74 -25.32 -9.11
CA ILE A 38 7.62 -26.08 -10.37
C ILE A 38 6.50 -27.14 -10.31
N LEU A 39 5.90 -27.36 -9.16
CA LEU A 39 4.82 -28.34 -8.99
C LEU A 39 3.50 -27.71 -9.41
N VAL A 40 2.65 -28.51 -10.05
CA VAL A 40 1.32 -28.09 -10.52
C VAL A 40 0.25 -28.91 -9.83
N HIS A 41 -0.73 -28.23 -9.24
CA HIS A 41 -1.80 -28.84 -8.45
C HIS A 41 -3.12 -28.85 -9.25
N ASP A 42 -3.92 -29.86 -8.96
CA ASP A 42 -5.31 -29.88 -9.40
C ASP A 42 -6.17 -28.98 -8.48
N LYS A 43 -7.44 -28.78 -8.86
CA LYS A 43 -8.39 -27.95 -8.09
C LYS A 43 -8.60 -28.44 -6.64
N GLN A 44 -8.28 -29.69 -6.36
CA GLN A 44 -8.34 -30.30 -5.02
C GLN A 44 -7.03 -30.13 -4.22
N GLY A 45 -6.02 -29.44 -4.80
CA GLY A 45 -4.72 -29.23 -4.15
C GLY A 45 -3.76 -30.42 -4.25
N LYS A 46 -4.07 -31.44 -5.04
CA LYS A 46 -3.19 -32.60 -5.25
C LYS A 46 -2.17 -32.33 -6.33
N ILE A 47 -0.89 -32.61 -6.08
CA ILE A 47 0.17 -32.51 -7.08
C ILE A 47 -0.10 -33.52 -8.20
N ARG A 48 -0.27 -33.03 -9.43
CA ARG A 48 -0.55 -33.83 -10.61
C ARG A 48 0.41 -33.55 -11.77
N GLY A 49 1.20 -32.49 -11.66
CA GLY A 49 2.08 -32.09 -12.76
C GLY A 49 3.35 -31.38 -12.28
N LYS A 50 4.19 -31.09 -13.25
CA LYS A 50 5.42 -30.32 -13.06
C LYS A 50 5.59 -29.37 -14.25
N ALA A 51 5.85 -28.10 -13.96
CA ALA A 51 6.24 -27.12 -14.94
C ALA A 51 7.78 -27.03 -15.07
N ILE A 52 8.27 -26.77 -16.26
CA ILE A 52 9.69 -26.58 -16.52
C ILE A 52 9.91 -25.09 -16.84
N ASN A 53 10.74 -24.42 -16.06
CA ASN A 53 11.01 -22.98 -16.17
C ASN A 53 9.71 -22.13 -16.22
N PRO A 54 8.79 -22.28 -15.26
CA PRO A 54 7.53 -21.56 -15.30
C PRO A 54 7.72 -20.08 -15.02
N ILE A 55 6.90 -19.26 -15.68
CA ILE A 55 6.64 -17.87 -15.31
C ILE A 55 5.20 -17.80 -14.83
N TRP A 56 5.02 -17.65 -13.53
CA TRP A 56 3.69 -17.59 -12.92
C TRP A 56 3.11 -16.17 -13.04
N LEU A 57 2.29 -15.94 -14.07
CA LEU A 57 1.74 -14.62 -14.38
C LEU A 57 0.75 -14.12 -13.33
N ILE A 58 0.20 -15.00 -12.50
CA ILE A 58 -0.71 -14.62 -11.42
C ILE A 58 -0.08 -13.61 -10.44
N ASN A 59 1.24 -13.66 -10.29
CA ASN A 59 1.97 -12.71 -9.46
C ASN A 59 1.78 -11.26 -9.92
N LYS A 60 1.65 -11.02 -11.22
CA LYS A 60 1.39 -9.69 -11.77
C LYS A 60 0.00 -9.16 -11.42
N SER A 61 -0.94 -10.04 -11.09
CA SER A 61 -2.30 -9.68 -10.66
C SER A 61 -2.42 -9.50 -9.14
N TYR A 62 -1.38 -9.81 -8.38
CA TYR A 62 -1.38 -9.65 -6.92
C TYR A 62 -0.30 -8.68 -6.43
N TYR A 63 0.94 -8.78 -6.94
CA TYR A 63 2.04 -7.94 -6.48
C TYR A 63 2.15 -6.67 -7.33
N TRP A 64 2.08 -5.51 -6.68
CA TRP A 64 2.41 -4.25 -7.32
C TRP A 64 3.87 -4.24 -7.75
N ASN A 65 4.10 -4.00 -9.02
CA ASN A 65 5.43 -3.91 -9.61
C ASN A 65 5.87 -2.45 -9.67
N LEU A 66 7.01 -2.12 -9.04
CA LEU A 66 7.61 -0.79 -9.14
C LEU A 66 8.18 -0.60 -10.56
N LEU A 67 7.64 0.37 -11.29
CA LEU A 67 8.09 0.72 -12.63
C LEU A 67 9.25 1.72 -12.59
N HIS A 68 9.10 2.79 -11.80
CA HIS A 68 10.08 3.87 -11.71
C HIS A 68 9.98 4.59 -10.36
N SER A 69 11.09 5.22 -9.94
CA SER A 69 11.15 6.08 -8.76
C SER A 69 11.97 7.32 -9.09
N GLN A 70 11.38 8.49 -8.88
CA GLN A 70 12.00 9.78 -9.15
C GLN A 70 12.02 10.65 -7.91
N ALA A 71 13.22 11.09 -7.51
CA ALA A 71 13.41 12.10 -6.48
C ALA A 71 13.37 13.51 -7.08
N SER A 72 12.91 14.47 -6.32
CA SER A 72 12.91 15.91 -6.65
C SER A 72 13.23 16.74 -5.41
N GLU A 73 14.00 17.80 -5.59
CA GLU A 73 14.28 18.78 -4.54
C GLU A 73 13.10 19.77 -4.33
N SER A 74 12.12 19.77 -5.23
CA SER A 74 10.90 20.57 -5.13
C SER A 74 9.65 19.69 -5.17
N THR A 75 8.51 20.25 -4.83
CA THR A 75 7.21 19.60 -5.02
C THR A 75 7.04 19.25 -6.50
N ALA A 76 6.74 17.98 -6.77
CA ALA A 76 6.50 17.47 -8.11
C ALA A 76 5.01 17.20 -8.35
N GLY A 77 4.62 17.19 -9.63
CA GLY A 77 3.32 16.76 -10.11
C GLY A 77 3.47 15.55 -11.03
N TYR A 78 2.39 14.79 -11.16
CA TYR A 78 2.33 13.67 -12.08
C TYR A 78 0.91 13.43 -12.58
N ASN A 79 0.81 12.87 -13.78
CA ASN A 79 -0.46 12.46 -14.39
C ASN A 79 -0.25 11.25 -15.30
N TYR A 80 -1.32 10.55 -15.59
CA TYR A 80 -1.35 9.52 -16.60
C TYR A 80 -2.03 10.03 -17.87
N ASP A 81 -1.33 9.99 -18.99
CA ASP A 81 -1.88 10.31 -20.30
C ASP A 81 -2.51 9.06 -20.91
N PHE A 82 -3.83 8.98 -20.89
CA PHE A 82 -4.58 7.84 -21.44
C PHE A 82 -4.42 7.68 -22.96
N ASN A 83 -4.09 8.75 -23.69
CA ASN A 83 -3.92 8.69 -25.14
C ASN A 83 -2.60 8.02 -25.53
N SER A 84 -1.51 8.34 -24.85
CA SER A 84 -0.20 7.74 -25.11
C SER A 84 0.05 6.48 -24.30
N GLY A 85 -0.66 6.29 -23.19
CA GLY A 85 -0.42 5.22 -22.22
C GLY A 85 0.84 5.44 -21.37
N ASN A 86 1.30 6.68 -21.21
CA ASN A 86 2.52 7.05 -20.51
C ASN A 86 2.24 7.90 -19.27
N PHE A 87 3.17 7.94 -18.34
CA PHE A 87 3.14 8.92 -17.28
C PHE A 87 3.86 10.20 -17.67
N VAL A 88 3.28 11.32 -17.28
CA VAL A 88 3.88 12.64 -17.30
C VAL A 88 4.25 13.02 -15.87
N TYR A 89 5.50 13.34 -15.64
CA TYR A 89 6.02 13.82 -14.36
C TYR A 89 6.68 15.18 -14.57
N PHE A 90 6.52 16.11 -13.67
CA PHE A 90 7.12 17.42 -13.75
C PHE A 90 7.38 18.00 -12.36
N ASN A 91 8.33 18.91 -12.28
CA ASN A 91 8.61 19.72 -11.11
C ASN A 91 8.68 21.20 -11.50
N SER A 92 9.37 22.04 -10.74
CA SER A 92 9.41 23.51 -10.98
C SER A 92 10.02 23.91 -12.32
N ASP A 93 10.90 23.10 -12.94
CA ASP A 93 11.67 23.46 -14.14
C ASP A 93 11.94 22.29 -15.11
N SER A 94 11.45 21.12 -14.81
CA SER A 94 11.74 19.91 -15.60
C SER A 94 10.49 19.07 -15.80
N LEU A 95 10.37 18.50 -16.98
CA LEU A 95 9.30 17.59 -17.38
C LEU A 95 9.90 16.28 -17.87
N TYR A 96 9.29 15.16 -17.48
CA TYR A 96 9.68 13.82 -17.86
C TYR A 96 8.48 13.02 -18.31
N THR A 97 8.72 12.08 -19.21
CA THR A 97 7.74 11.08 -19.64
C THR A 97 8.28 9.68 -19.35
N LEU A 98 7.49 8.85 -18.70
CA LEU A 98 7.74 7.41 -18.57
C LEU A 98 6.96 6.67 -19.65
N ASP A 99 7.67 6.21 -20.69
CA ASP A 99 7.11 5.24 -21.64
C ASP A 99 7.11 3.86 -20.96
N ILE A 100 5.92 3.44 -20.52
CA ILE A 100 5.76 2.20 -19.76
C ILE A 100 6.08 0.97 -20.63
N ARG A 101 5.71 1.00 -21.91
CA ARG A 101 5.92 -0.15 -22.81
C ARG A 101 7.38 -0.40 -23.12
N ARG A 102 8.16 0.67 -23.28
CA ARG A 102 9.59 0.62 -23.57
C ARG A 102 10.45 0.68 -22.32
N ASN A 103 9.85 1.02 -21.18
CA ASN A 103 10.55 1.31 -19.92
C ASN A 103 11.61 2.40 -20.09
N ILE A 104 11.25 3.48 -20.81
CA ILE A 104 12.12 4.62 -21.08
C ILE A 104 11.65 5.81 -20.25
N TRP A 105 12.60 6.43 -19.52
CA TRP A 105 12.42 7.66 -18.80
C TRP A 105 13.18 8.77 -19.50
N GLU A 106 12.46 9.69 -20.13
CA GLU A 106 13.02 10.79 -20.88
C GLU A 106 12.46 12.12 -20.38
N GLY A 107 13.29 13.16 -20.37
CA GLY A 107 12.85 14.46 -19.93
C GLY A 107 13.68 15.63 -20.48
N TYR A 108 13.14 16.81 -20.27
CA TYR A 108 13.78 18.05 -20.68
C TYR A 108 13.41 19.19 -19.71
N LYS A 109 14.18 20.28 -19.78
CA LYS A 109 13.88 21.49 -19.02
C LYS A 109 12.73 22.25 -19.69
N HIS A 110 11.82 22.78 -18.89
CA HIS A 110 10.78 23.69 -19.32
C HIS A 110 10.97 25.08 -18.67
N GLN A 111 10.18 26.07 -19.09
CA GLN A 111 10.16 27.38 -18.44
C GLN A 111 9.73 27.20 -16.97
N PRO A 112 10.35 27.92 -16.02
CA PRO A 112 9.95 27.86 -14.62
C PRO A 112 8.47 28.15 -14.43
N LEU A 113 7.82 27.37 -13.58
CA LEU A 113 6.41 27.58 -13.25
C LEU A 113 6.23 28.94 -12.55
N PRO A 114 5.22 29.75 -12.94
CA PRO A 114 4.98 31.06 -12.37
C PRO A 114 4.29 31.03 -11.01
N MET A 115 4.08 29.83 -10.45
CA MET A 115 3.37 29.64 -9.21
C MET A 115 3.94 28.44 -8.43
N LYS A 116 3.72 28.44 -7.12
CA LYS A 116 4.06 27.31 -6.27
C LYS A 116 3.10 26.15 -6.53
N MET A 117 3.66 24.92 -6.63
CA MET A 117 2.86 23.72 -6.67
C MET A 117 2.52 23.22 -5.27
N TYR A 118 1.29 22.72 -5.11
CA TYR A 118 0.84 21.98 -3.94
C TYR A 118 0.58 20.51 -4.31
N LEU A 119 0.49 19.66 -3.31
CA LEU A 119 0.26 18.24 -3.50
C LEU A 119 -1.03 17.94 -4.26
N GLY A 120 -0.88 17.29 -5.42
CA GLY A 120 -2.00 16.81 -6.23
C GLY A 120 -2.89 17.91 -6.79
N THR A 121 -2.39 19.16 -6.90
CA THR A 121 -3.12 20.28 -7.48
C THR A 121 -2.80 20.43 -8.96
N ASN A 122 -2.94 19.33 -9.69
CA ASN A 122 -2.72 19.32 -11.13
C ASN A 122 -3.58 18.24 -11.80
N PHE A 123 -3.86 18.45 -13.09
CA PHE A 123 -4.51 17.46 -13.95
C PHE A 123 -3.98 17.58 -15.37
N PHE A 124 -3.97 16.48 -16.10
CA PHE A 124 -3.59 16.45 -17.51
C PHE A 124 -4.83 16.62 -18.39
N TYR A 125 -4.82 17.63 -19.26
CA TYR A 125 -5.88 17.85 -20.24
C TYR A 125 -5.42 17.36 -21.63
N PRO A 126 -6.01 16.27 -22.13
CA PRO A 126 -5.51 15.58 -23.32
C PRO A 126 -5.58 16.43 -24.60
N ASP A 127 -6.63 17.22 -24.76
CA ASP A 127 -6.88 17.98 -26.02
C ASP A 127 -5.81 19.05 -26.29
N SER A 128 -5.36 19.76 -25.23
CA SER A 128 -4.26 20.72 -25.34
C SER A 128 -2.89 20.10 -25.10
N ARG A 129 -2.79 18.81 -24.77
CA ARG A 129 -1.54 18.16 -24.38
C ARG A 129 -0.83 18.91 -23.25
N SER A 130 -1.57 19.40 -22.28
CA SER A 130 -1.05 20.25 -21.22
C SER A 130 -1.40 19.74 -19.84
N VAL A 131 -0.49 19.92 -18.90
CA VAL A 131 -0.76 19.77 -17.47
C VAL A 131 -1.21 21.14 -16.94
N TYR A 132 -2.40 21.17 -16.39
CA TYR A 132 -2.92 22.33 -15.65
C TYR A 132 -2.51 22.21 -14.20
N ILE A 133 -1.93 23.28 -13.65
CA ILE A 133 -1.53 23.40 -12.26
C ILE A 133 -2.36 24.51 -11.65
N TYR A 134 -3.01 24.27 -10.52
CA TYR A 134 -3.91 25.23 -9.89
C TYR A 134 -3.59 25.42 -8.41
N GLU A 135 -3.88 26.62 -7.95
CA GLU A 135 -3.63 27.10 -6.61
C GLU A 135 -4.80 26.75 -5.67
N VAL A 136 -4.51 26.41 -4.43
CA VAL A 136 -5.53 26.02 -3.43
C VAL A 136 -5.37 26.67 -2.06
N ASP A 137 -4.35 27.51 -1.89
CA ASP A 137 -3.99 28.11 -0.60
C ASP A 137 -4.30 29.61 -0.51
N ASN A 138 -4.79 30.21 -1.60
CA ASN A 138 -5.11 31.63 -1.74
C ASN A 138 -3.92 32.56 -1.49
N HIS A 139 -2.73 32.15 -1.98
CA HIS A 139 -1.47 32.89 -1.80
C HIS A 139 -0.66 33.06 -3.09
N ALA A 140 -1.28 32.92 -4.27
CA ALA A 140 -0.57 33.10 -5.54
C ALA A 140 -0.33 34.56 -5.84
N ASP A 141 0.91 34.92 -6.21
CA ASP A 141 1.28 36.29 -6.53
C ASP A 141 1.13 36.64 -8.03
N VAL A 142 1.15 35.62 -8.91
CA VAL A 142 1.29 35.80 -10.36
C VAL A 142 0.10 35.28 -11.14
N CYS A 143 -0.33 34.08 -10.84
CA CYS A 143 -1.51 33.43 -11.42
C CYS A 143 -2.00 32.32 -10.49
N THR A 144 -3.28 31.99 -10.57
CA THR A 144 -3.90 30.91 -9.80
C THR A 144 -4.00 29.61 -10.60
N ILE A 145 -3.89 29.69 -11.92
CA ILE A 145 -3.82 28.52 -12.81
C ILE A 145 -2.79 28.80 -13.90
N CYS A 146 -1.90 27.85 -14.13
CA CYS A 146 -1.04 27.81 -15.31
C CYS A 146 -1.14 26.46 -16.02
N ALA A 147 -0.80 26.44 -17.31
CA ALA A 147 -0.77 25.25 -18.15
C ALA A 147 0.65 25.05 -18.69
N LEU A 148 1.21 23.86 -18.48
CA LEU A 148 2.48 23.41 -19.03
C LEU A 148 2.20 22.46 -20.20
N ASN A 149 2.57 22.88 -21.41
CA ASN A 149 2.46 22.01 -22.59
C ASN A 149 3.54 20.92 -22.55
N VAL A 150 3.12 19.67 -22.59
CA VAL A 150 4.04 18.52 -22.43
C VAL A 150 4.84 18.19 -23.69
N LEU A 151 4.61 18.86 -24.81
CA LEU A 151 5.37 18.66 -26.04
C LEU A 151 6.41 19.77 -26.26
N THR A 152 6.06 21.01 -25.89
CA THR A 152 6.92 22.19 -26.16
C THR A 152 7.66 22.68 -24.91
N GLY A 153 7.16 22.35 -23.70
CA GLY A 153 7.68 22.89 -22.44
C GLY A 153 7.28 24.34 -22.18
N GLU A 154 6.38 24.90 -23.00
CA GLU A 154 5.87 26.25 -22.81
C GLU A 154 4.90 26.30 -21.64
N VAL A 155 4.96 27.36 -20.86
CA VAL A 155 4.11 27.62 -19.70
C VAL A 155 3.22 28.83 -19.98
N GLU A 156 1.92 28.63 -20.00
CA GLU A 156 0.90 29.65 -20.15
C GLU A 156 0.28 30.01 -18.79
N LYS A 157 0.13 31.30 -18.49
CA LYS A 157 -0.71 31.80 -17.39
C LYS A 157 -2.17 31.77 -17.84
N VAL A 158 -3.01 30.99 -17.17
CA VAL A 158 -4.39 30.73 -17.63
C VAL A 158 -5.42 31.58 -16.89
N ASP A 159 -5.29 31.70 -15.55
CA ASP A 159 -6.24 32.43 -14.71
C ASP A 159 -5.53 33.07 -13.50
N ASP A 160 -6.12 34.13 -12.95
CA ASP A 160 -5.65 34.85 -11.76
C ASP A 160 -6.69 34.90 -10.62
N LYS A 161 -7.84 34.23 -10.80
CA LYS A 161 -8.92 34.20 -9.81
C LYS A 161 -8.76 33.06 -8.83
N PHE A 162 -8.86 33.39 -7.57
CA PHE A 162 -8.80 32.37 -6.50
C PHE A 162 -10.07 31.52 -6.41
N LEU A 163 -9.89 30.30 -5.88
CA LEU A 163 -10.99 29.53 -5.36
C LEU A 163 -11.69 30.28 -4.22
N PRO A 164 -13.00 30.04 -3.99
CA PRO A 164 -13.75 30.69 -2.91
C PRO A 164 -13.20 30.43 -1.51
N SER A 165 -12.46 29.33 -1.31
CA SER A 165 -11.80 28.97 -0.06
C SER A 165 -10.62 28.04 -0.32
N GLN A 166 -9.68 27.96 0.63
CA GLN A 166 -8.57 26.99 0.61
C GLN A 166 -9.09 25.54 0.58
N ARG A 167 -8.40 24.67 -0.18
CA ARG A 167 -8.91 23.32 -0.49
C ARG A 167 -7.83 22.25 -0.56
N HIS A 168 -7.12 22.00 0.51
CA HIS A 168 -6.17 20.92 0.56
C HIS A 168 -6.90 19.56 0.59
N HIS A 169 -6.33 18.57 -0.07
CA HIS A 169 -6.83 17.17 -0.12
C HIS A 169 -8.31 17.02 -0.49
N HIS A 170 -8.76 17.84 -1.45
CA HIS A 170 -10.04 17.67 -2.13
C HIS A 170 -10.00 16.45 -3.07
N SER A 171 -11.14 15.89 -3.41
CA SER A 171 -11.28 14.96 -4.53
C SER A 171 -11.46 15.71 -5.85
N SER A 172 -11.09 15.08 -6.96
CA SER A 172 -11.13 15.73 -8.27
C SER A 172 -11.58 14.79 -9.39
N TYR A 173 -12.20 15.37 -10.43
CA TYR A 173 -12.59 14.67 -11.64
C TYR A 173 -12.49 15.61 -12.85
N LEU A 174 -11.86 15.16 -13.93
CA LEU A 174 -11.82 15.87 -15.21
C LEU A 174 -12.85 15.28 -16.17
N ASP A 175 -13.81 16.10 -16.58
CA ASP A 175 -14.77 15.80 -17.64
C ASP A 175 -14.26 16.36 -18.96
N THR A 176 -13.62 15.53 -19.76
CA THR A 176 -13.08 15.91 -21.07
C THR A 176 -14.18 16.11 -22.12
N ILE A 177 -15.40 15.59 -21.91
CA ILE A 177 -16.52 15.75 -22.84
C ILE A 177 -17.08 17.17 -22.72
N ARG A 178 -17.11 17.73 -21.52
CA ARG A 178 -17.66 19.08 -21.25
C ARG A 178 -16.60 20.13 -21.03
N ASN A 179 -15.32 19.80 -21.12
CA ASN A 179 -14.19 20.68 -20.80
C ASN A 179 -14.30 21.29 -19.38
N LYS A 180 -14.60 20.43 -18.39
CA LYS A 180 -14.81 20.85 -17.00
C LYS A 180 -14.00 20.05 -16.03
N PHE A 181 -13.34 20.74 -15.10
CA PHE A 181 -12.64 20.11 -14.00
C PHE A 181 -13.37 20.36 -12.70
N TYR A 182 -13.76 19.30 -12.03
CA TYR A 182 -14.53 19.32 -10.78
C TYR A 182 -13.64 19.01 -9.59
N ILE A 183 -13.85 19.77 -8.49
CA ILE A 183 -13.26 19.45 -7.19
C ILE A 183 -14.35 19.45 -6.11
N PHE A 184 -14.28 18.51 -5.18
CA PHE A 184 -15.22 18.40 -4.07
C PHE A 184 -14.49 18.35 -2.73
N GLY A 185 -15.03 19.06 -1.74
CA GLY A 185 -14.54 19.00 -0.37
C GLY A 185 -13.17 19.64 -0.19
N GLY A 186 -12.38 19.08 0.70
CA GLY A 186 -11.08 19.62 1.09
C GLY A 186 -11.11 20.40 2.40
N PHE A 187 -9.93 20.80 2.84
CA PHE A 187 -9.79 21.60 4.05
C PHE A 187 -8.87 22.81 3.85
N GLY A 188 -9.03 23.80 4.67
CA GLY A 188 -8.20 24.99 4.76
C GLY A 188 -8.85 26.05 5.64
N SER A 189 -8.10 27.06 6.06
CA SER A 189 -8.62 28.16 6.92
C SER A 189 -9.44 27.65 8.12
N ARG A 190 -9.02 26.55 8.75
CA ARG A 190 -9.68 25.87 9.87
C ARG A 190 -11.08 25.29 9.56
N LYS A 191 -11.38 25.05 8.28
CA LYS A 191 -12.67 24.50 7.86
C LYS A 191 -12.50 23.28 6.97
N TYR A 192 -13.43 22.33 7.10
CA TYR A 192 -13.73 21.33 6.08
C TYR A 192 -14.85 21.87 5.19
N THR A 193 -14.86 21.51 3.94
CA THR A 193 -15.87 21.94 2.98
C THR A 193 -16.65 20.75 2.38
N ASN A 194 -17.84 21.03 1.87
CA ASN A 194 -18.69 20.08 1.14
C ASN A 194 -19.28 20.67 -0.13
N THR A 195 -18.63 21.68 -0.69
CA THR A 195 -19.05 22.30 -1.93
C THR A 195 -18.37 21.63 -3.12
N LEU A 196 -19.07 21.61 -4.24
CA LEU A 196 -18.57 21.19 -5.54
C LEU A 196 -18.19 22.45 -6.33
N GLU A 197 -16.90 22.60 -6.63
CA GLU A 197 -16.42 23.65 -7.52
C GLU A 197 -16.15 23.08 -8.90
N VAL A 198 -16.39 23.86 -9.92
CA VAL A 198 -16.10 23.48 -11.30
C VAL A 198 -15.28 24.58 -11.97
N TYR A 199 -14.15 24.18 -12.55
CA TYR A 199 -13.40 25.03 -13.47
C TYR A 199 -13.86 24.75 -14.89
N ASP A 200 -14.37 25.76 -15.55
CA ASP A 200 -14.75 25.71 -16.96
C ASP A 200 -13.51 26.06 -17.80
N LEU A 201 -12.98 25.07 -18.52
CA LEU A 201 -11.76 25.24 -19.32
C LEU A 201 -11.95 26.16 -20.52
N ASP A 202 -13.17 26.26 -21.05
CA ASP A 202 -13.50 27.14 -22.17
C ASP A 202 -13.65 28.60 -21.72
N GLN A 203 -14.30 28.80 -20.56
CA GLN A 203 -14.55 30.13 -19.99
C GLN A 203 -13.41 30.62 -19.09
N LYS A 204 -12.44 29.76 -18.77
CA LYS A 204 -11.33 30.01 -17.84
C LYS A 204 -11.83 30.64 -16.52
N SER A 205 -12.77 29.95 -15.86
CA SER A 205 -13.39 30.48 -14.64
C SER A 205 -13.88 29.38 -13.68
N TRP A 206 -13.71 29.65 -12.38
CA TRP A 206 -14.28 28.84 -11.32
C TRP A 206 -15.75 29.20 -11.06
N ASN A 207 -16.59 28.20 -10.85
CA ASN A 207 -17.98 28.32 -10.46
C ASN A 207 -18.30 27.33 -9.35
N THR A 208 -19.12 27.76 -8.36
CA THR A 208 -19.62 26.89 -7.30
C THR A 208 -20.95 26.26 -7.70
N ILE A 209 -21.03 24.94 -7.68
CA ILE A 209 -22.26 24.20 -7.88
C ILE A 209 -22.95 23.99 -6.53
N LYS A 210 -24.14 24.52 -6.36
CA LYS A 210 -24.98 24.27 -5.16
C LYS A 210 -25.70 22.94 -5.33
N LEU A 211 -25.23 21.91 -4.63
CA LEU A 211 -25.86 20.60 -4.61
C LEU A 211 -27.18 20.66 -3.84
N LYS A 212 -28.20 19.95 -4.36
CA LYS A 212 -29.52 19.77 -3.75
C LYS A 212 -29.70 18.28 -3.41
N GLY A 213 -30.51 17.98 -2.40
CA GLY A 213 -30.80 16.60 -2.00
C GLY A 213 -30.17 16.24 -0.67
N ASP A 214 -29.51 15.07 -0.60
CA ASP A 214 -28.99 14.57 0.66
C ASP A 214 -27.76 15.36 1.15
N PHE A 215 -27.67 15.51 2.46
CA PHE A 215 -26.56 16.24 3.08
C PHE A 215 -25.29 15.39 3.03
N VAL A 216 -24.25 15.94 2.40
CA VAL A 216 -22.88 15.40 2.47
C VAL A 216 -22.11 16.20 3.52
N ALA A 217 -21.63 15.54 4.56
CA ALA A 217 -20.85 16.21 5.59
C ALA A 217 -19.56 16.80 5.01
N PRO A 218 -19.14 18.01 5.45
CA PRO A 218 -17.86 18.61 5.09
C PRO A 218 -16.69 17.65 5.38
N ARG A 219 -15.83 17.44 4.38
CA ARG A 219 -14.80 16.40 4.43
C ARG A 219 -13.61 16.66 3.51
N PHE A 220 -12.53 16.00 3.78
CA PHE A 220 -11.34 15.89 2.94
C PHE A 220 -10.92 14.43 2.79
N PHE A 221 -9.98 14.13 1.91
CA PHE A 221 -9.62 12.75 1.55
C PHE A 221 -10.81 11.90 1.10
N SER A 222 -11.80 12.49 0.44
CA SER A 222 -12.80 11.72 -0.29
C SER A 222 -12.28 11.33 -1.67
N SER A 223 -12.89 10.31 -2.25
CA SER A 223 -12.59 9.82 -3.60
C SER A 223 -13.72 10.17 -4.54
N MET A 224 -13.43 10.62 -5.77
CA MET A 224 -14.43 10.97 -6.76
C MET A 224 -14.10 10.40 -8.14
N GLY A 225 -15.14 9.97 -8.90
CA GLY A 225 -14.95 9.47 -10.25
C GLY A 225 -16.29 9.32 -10.98
N ALA A 226 -16.24 9.12 -12.30
CA ALA A 226 -17.45 8.99 -13.11
C ALA A 226 -18.16 7.65 -12.87
N LEU A 227 -19.47 7.72 -12.67
CA LEU A 227 -20.37 6.57 -12.83
C LEU A 227 -20.81 6.44 -14.28
N ASN A 228 -21.11 7.55 -14.91
CA ASN A 228 -21.45 7.67 -16.33
C ASN A 228 -21.22 9.13 -16.79
N ALA A 229 -21.60 9.44 -18.03
CA ALA A 229 -21.39 10.77 -18.59
C ALA A 229 -22.06 11.93 -17.80
N ASN A 230 -23.05 11.68 -16.95
CA ASN A 230 -23.80 12.71 -16.25
C ASN A 230 -23.73 12.58 -14.72
N GLU A 231 -23.17 11.50 -14.20
CA GLU A 231 -23.19 11.20 -12.79
C GLU A 231 -21.79 10.85 -12.28
N LEU A 232 -21.44 11.43 -11.14
CA LEU A 232 -20.22 11.12 -10.39
C LEU A 232 -20.55 10.29 -9.15
N LEU A 233 -19.64 9.43 -8.77
CA LEU A 233 -19.59 8.81 -7.45
C LEU A 233 -18.67 9.63 -6.56
N LEU A 234 -19.07 9.81 -5.29
CA LEU A 234 -18.26 10.38 -4.22
C LEU A 234 -18.23 9.41 -3.05
N PHE A 235 -17.04 9.00 -2.63
CA PHE A 235 -16.87 7.97 -1.60
C PHE A 235 -15.97 8.43 -0.46
N GLY A 236 -16.36 8.15 0.77
CA GLY A 236 -15.54 8.15 1.95
C GLY A 236 -14.97 9.50 2.36
N GLY A 237 -13.82 9.46 3.01
CA GLY A 237 -13.12 10.64 3.52
C GLY A 237 -13.27 10.84 5.02
N THR A 238 -12.79 11.97 5.52
CA THR A 238 -12.85 12.31 6.95
C THR A 238 -13.19 13.78 7.16
N GLY A 239 -13.90 14.09 8.22
CA GLY A 239 -14.36 15.45 8.55
C GLY A 239 -15.42 15.42 9.64
N ASN A 240 -16.32 16.40 9.66
CA ASN A 240 -17.45 16.43 10.59
C ASN A 240 -18.62 17.24 10.01
N SER A 241 -19.79 17.10 10.61
CA SER A 241 -21.01 17.75 10.11
C SER A 241 -21.02 19.28 10.24
N SER A 242 -20.22 19.86 11.14
CA SER A 242 -20.11 21.30 11.33
C SER A 242 -19.15 21.97 10.34
N GLY A 243 -18.21 21.22 9.76
CA GLY A 243 -17.11 21.75 8.98
C GLY A 243 -16.00 22.43 9.78
N ASP A 244 -16.09 22.49 11.09
CA ASP A 244 -15.10 23.15 11.95
C ASP A 244 -13.97 22.18 12.30
N GLN A 245 -12.71 22.53 11.99
CA GLN A 245 -11.55 21.69 12.28
C GLN A 245 -11.20 21.59 13.76
N SER A 246 -11.72 22.50 14.61
CA SER A 246 -11.54 22.45 16.07
C SER A 246 -12.35 21.34 16.72
N ILE A 247 -13.39 20.87 16.05
CA ILE A 247 -14.22 19.74 16.47
C ILE A 247 -13.63 18.45 15.92
N GLY A 248 -13.69 17.38 16.70
CA GLY A 248 -13.17 16.07 16.28
C GLY A 248 -13.73 15.62 14.92
N LYS A 249 -12.91 14.91 14.16
CA LYS A 249 -13.29 14.34 12.87
C LYS A 249 -13.72 12.89 13.01
N ILE A 250 -14.60 12.45 12.12
CA ILE A 250 -14.99 11.05 11.94
C ILE A 250 -14.63 10.58 10.54
N TYR A 251 -14.50 9.27 10.36
CA TYR A 251 -14.23 8.63 9.08
C TYR A 251 -15.54 8.19 8.46
N TYR A 252 -15.72 8.51 7.18
CA TYR A 252 -16.90 8.17 6.42
C TYR A 252 -16.57 7.02 5.47
N TYR A 253 -17.48 6.07 5.40
CA TYR A 253 -17.49 4.96 4.44
C TYR A 253 -18.79 4.98 3.64
N ASP A 254 -19.31 6.16 3.42
CA ASP A 254 -20.55 6.42 2.69
C ASP A 254 -20.27 6.69 1.21
N LEU A 255 -21.23 6.33 0.37
CA LEU A 255 -21.21 6.53 -1.06
C LEU A 255 -22.36 7.43 -1.47
N TYR A 256 -22.05 8.46 -2.24
CA TYR A 256 -23.03 9.37 -2.84
C TYR A 256 -22.91 9.33 -4.36
N LYS A 257 -24.05 9.63 -5.00
CA LYS A 257 -24.16 9.88 -6.42
C LYS A 257 -24.50 11.35 -6.61
N ILE A 258 -23.72 12.05 -7.45
CA ILE A 258 -23.91 13.45 -7.82
C ILE A 258 -24.32 13.50 -9.28
N ASN A 259 -25.50 14.05 -9.56
CA ASN A 259 -25.98 14.29 -10.92
C ASN A 259 -25.56 15.69 -11.37
N LEU A 260 -24.77 15.77 -12.44
CA LEU A 260 -24.20 17.03 -12.95
C LEU A 260 -25.21 17.85 -13.78
N LYS A 261 -26.33 17.27 -14.26
CA LYS A 261 -27.34 17.98 -15.05
C LYS A 261 -28.24 18.87 -14.21
N ASP A 262 -28.70 18.33 -13.07
CA ASP A 262 -29.66 18.99 -12.18
C ASP A 262 -29.05 19.42 -10.86
N SER A 263 -27.76 19.15 -10.67
CA SER A 263 -27.00 19.45 -9.45
C SER A 263 -27.58 18.78 -8.20
N THR A 264 -28.07 17.55 -8.33
CA THR A 264 -28.59 16.79 -7.21
C THR A 264 -27.55 15.81 -6.67
N VAL A 265 -27.62 15.57 -5.35
CA VAL A 265 -26.83 14.56 -4.67
C VAL A 265 -27.75 13.61 -3.93
N GLN A 266 -27.47 12.32 -4.05
CA GLN A 266 -28.21 11.25 -3.41
C GLN A 266 -27.24 10.31 -2.70
N LYS A 267 -27.53 9.98 -1.42
CA LYS A 267 -26.81 8.94 -0.70
C LYS A 267 -27.19 7.57 -1.26
N VAL A 268 -26.20 6.80 -1.69
CA VAL A 268 -26.40 5.46 -2.25
C VAL A 268 -26.40 4.44 -1.12
N ARG A 269 -25.38 4.47 -0.25
CA ARG A 269 -25.23 3.55 0.88
C ARG A 269 -24.14 3.96 1.87
N ASP A 270 -24.10 3.25 2.99
CA ASP A 270 -22.95 3.15 3.89
C ASP A 270 -22.34 1.75 3.73
N PHE A 271 -21.01 1.68 3.72
CA PHE A 271 -20.30 0.41 3.81
C PHE A 271 -19.96 0.13 5.27
N SER A 272 -20.21 -1.11 5.69
CA SER A 272 -19.77 -1.58 7.00
C SER A 272 -18.27 -1.87 6.94
N TYR A 273 -17.48 -1.13 7.73
CA TYR A 273 -16.03 -1.28 7.81
C TYR A 273 -15.60 -1.32 9.27
N ASP A 274 -15.03 -2.44 9.69
CA ASP A 274 -14.63 -2.75 11.07
C ASP A 274 -13.09 -2.77 11.28
N GLY A 275 -12.32 -2.44 10.23
CA GLY A 275 -10.86 -2.39 10.25
C GLY A 275 -10.29 -1.10 10.85
N ALA A 276 -8.99 -0.91 10.70
CA ALA A 276 -8.31 0.34 11.02
C ALA A 276 -8.89 1.51 10.23
N GLN A 277 -8.93 2.71 10.84
CA GLN A 277 -9.47 3.90 10.18
C GLN A 277 -8.66 4.28 8.95
N ILE A 278 -9.26 4.18 7.76
CA ILE A 278 -8.65 4.47 6.47
C ILE A 278 -9.37 5.59 5.73
N VAL A 279 -8.66 6.23 4.82
CA VAL A 279 -9.21 7.20 3.88
C VAL A 279 -8.86 6.78 2.46
N PRO A 280 -9.72 7.05 1.46
CA PRO A 280 -9.40 6.78 0.07
C PRO A 280 -8.44 7.84 -0.50
N VAL A 281 -7.75 7.47 -1.58
CA VAL A 281 -7.07 8.43 -2.44
C VAL A 281 -8.07 9.29 -3.21
N ARG A 282 -7.59 10.33 -3.87
CA ARG A 282 -8.37 11.39 -4.50
C ARG A 282 -9.41 10.90 -5.51
N ASN A 283 -9.16 9.80 -6.19
CA ASN A 283 -9.99 9.31 -7.29
C ASN A 283 -10.44 7.85 -7.10
N LEU A 284 -11.57 7.53 -7.70
CA LEU A 284 -12.08 6.16 -7.83
C LEU A 284 -12.33 5.84 -9.31
N LEU A 285 -12.36 4.54 -9.61
CA LEU A 285 -12.51 4.01 -10.95
C LEU A 285 -13.67 3.02 -11.00
N LEU A 286 -14.60 3.21 -11.92
CA LEU A 286 -15.68 2.24 -12.16
C LEU A 286 -15.10 0.95 -12.77
N SER A 287 -15.58 -0.21 -12.32
CA SER A 287 -15.23 -1.50 -12.94
C SER A 287 -15.79 -1.60 -14.37
N ASP A 288 -15.18 -2.41 -15.21
CA ASP A 288 -15.58 -2.58 -16.62
C ASP A 288 -17.04 -3.06 -16.77
N ASP A 289 -17.54 -3.83 -15.80
CA ASP A 289 -18.91 -4.33 -15.75
C ASP A 289 -19.91 -3.32 -15.13
N GLY A 290 -19.42 -2.19 -14.62
CA GLY A 290 -20.24 -1.18 -13.95
C GLY A 290 -20.85 -1.62 -12.61
N ALA A 291 -20.49 -2.79 -12.08
CA ALA A 291 -21.08 -3.35 -10.88
C ALA A 291 -20.33 -2.97 -9.59
N SER A 292 -19.15 -2.41 -9.71
CA SER A 292 -18.26 -2.07 -8.60
C SER A 292 -17.40 -0.84 -8.92
N PHE A 293 -16.72 -0.31 -7.92
CA PHE A 293 -15.67 0.67 -8.14
C PHE A 293 -14.41 0.30 -7.36
N TYR A 294 -13.27 0.77 -7.86
CA TYR A 294 -11.96 0.60 -7.25
C TYR A 294 -11.46 1.92 -6.69
N THR A 295 -10.82 1.88 -5.54
CA THR A 295 -9.99 2.98 -5.01
C THR A 295 -8.89 2.41 -4.12
N LEU A 296 -7.80 3.15 -3.98
CA LEU A 296 -6.77 2.85 -2.98
C LEU A 296 -7.16 3.51 -1.67
N CYS A 297 -7.00 2.80 -0.56
CA CYS A 297 -7.22 3.36 0.77
C CYS A 297 -6.00 3.16 1.66
N TYR A 298 -5.82 4.03 2.66
CA TYR A 298 -4.70 3.98 3.58
C TYR A 298 -5.02 4.58 4.95
N PRO A 299 -4.35 4.13 6.03
CA PRO A 299 -4.47 4.70 7.36
C PRO A 299 -3.67 6.01 7.46
N MET A 300 -4.33 7.15 7.25
CA MET A 300 -3.69 8.47 7.18
C MET A 300 -3.02 8.94 8.49
N GLN A 301 -3.28 8.30 9.60
CA GLN A 301 -2.72 8.67 10.91
C GLN A 301 -1.42 7.93 11.25
N GLU A 302 -1.07 6.93 10.47
CA GLU A 302 0.15 6.15 10.66
C GLU A 302 1.33 6.84 9.97
N ALA A 303 2.45 6.97 10.68
CA ALA A 303 3.66 7.59 10.15
C ALA A 303 4.26 6.76 9.01
N SER A 304 4.26 5.45 9.15
CA SER A 304 4.61 4.48 8.13
C SER A 304 3.33 3.78 7.71
N SER A 305 2.78 4.20 6.59
CA SER A 305 1.48 3.79 6.08
C SER A 305 1.61 2.84 4.88
N HIS A 306 0.50 2.34 4.42
CA HIS A 306 0.43 1.48 3.24
C HIS A 306 -0.86 1.74 2.47
N LEU A 307 -0.75 1.77 1.15
CA LEU A 307 -1.90 1.82 0.24
C LEU A 307 -2.38 0.41 -0.05
N GLN A 308 -3.69 0.20 0.03
CA GLN A 308 -4.34 -1.05 -0.30
C GLN A 308 -5.43 -0.82 -1.34
N LEU A 309 -5.49 -1.66 -2.38
CA LEU A 309 -6.55 -1.59 -3.38
C LEU A 309 -7.82 -2.25 -2.85
N TYR A 310 -8.92 -1.50 -2.88
CA TYR A 310 -10.25 -1.97 -2.53
C TYR A 310 -11.16 -1.96 -3.76
N LYS A 311 -12.01 -2.98 -3.85
CA LYS A 311 -13.12 -3.06 -4.80
C LYS A 311 -14.42 -3.09 -4.03
N PHE A 312 -15.22 -2.02 -4.12
CA PHE A 312 -16.50 -1.87 -3.45
C PHE A 312 -17.65 -2.20 -4.40
N SER A 313 -18.62 -2.97 -3.93
CA SER A 313 -19.81 -3.31 -4.70
C SER A 313 -20.79 -2.12 -4.80
N LEU A 314 -21.35 -1.89 -6.00
CA LEU A 314 -22.46 -0.94 -6.18
C LEU A 314 -23.82 -1.59 -5.93
N GLN A 315 -23.89 -2.91 -5.75
CA GLN A 315 -25.14 -3.65 -5.55
C GLN A 315 -25.46 -3.91 -4.08
N ASN A 316 -24.42 -4.06 -3.24
CA ASN A 316 -24.53 -4.32 -1.80
C ASN A 316 -23.43 -3.60 -1.02
N ASP A 317 -23.32 -3.80 0.30
CA ASP A 317 -22.33 -3.19 1.19
C ASP A 317 -21.01 -3.98 1.29
N SER A 318 -20.77 -4.95 0.39
CA SER A 318 -19.54 -5.75 0.39
C SER A 318 -18.39 -5.02 -0.30
N TYR A 319 -17.18 -5.39 0.13
CA TYR A 319 -15.94 -5.00 -0.52
C TYR A 319 -14.95 -6.15 -0.55
N GLU A 320 -13.98 -6.06 -1.44
CA GLU A 320 -12.85 -6.98 -1.57
C GLU A 320 -11.55 -6.21 -1.44
N VAL A 321 -10.56 -6.82 -0.80
CA VAL A 321 -9.18 -6.32 -0.71
C VAL A 321 -8.35 -7.05 -1.75
N LEU A 322 -7.70 -6.31 -2.65
CA LEU A 322 -7.04 -6.84 -3.83
C LEU A 322 -5.57 -6.44 -3.88
N GLY A 323 -4.74 -7.34 -4.37
CA GLY A 323 -3.31 -7.14 -4.46
C GLY A 323 -2.61 -7.06 -3.10
N ASN A 324 -1.30 -7.02 -3.10
CA ASN A 324 -0.53 -6.67 -1.92
C ASN A 324 -0.57 -5.15 -1.64
N SER A 325 -0.17 -4.74 -0.45
CA SER A 325 -0.07 -3.32 -0.12
C SER A 325 1.18 -2.65 -0.72
N ILE A 326 1.08 -1.36 -0.99
CA ILE A 326 2.22 -0.50 -1.37
C ILE A 326 2.62 0.31 -0.13
N PRO A 327 3.89 0.24 0.32
CA PRO A 327 4.37 1.11 1.39
C PRO A 327 4.26 2.58 1.01
N MET A 328 3.81 3.43 1.92
CA MET A 328 3.69 4.88 1.73
C MET A 328 3.94 5.62 3.04
N GLU A 329 4.81 6.61 3.01
CA GLU A 329 5.00 7.54 4.12
C GLU A 329 3.85 8.55 4.17
N SER A 330 3.04 8.48 5.23
CA SER A 330 1.84 9.32 5.40
C SER A 330 1.99 10.31 6.54
N LYS A 331 3.18 10.84 6.79
CA LYS A 331 3.45 11.77 7.90
C LYS A 331 2.56 13.02 7.83
N ALA A 332 1.51 13.01 8.61
CA ALA A 332 0.43 13.98 8.54
C ALA A 332 -0.26 13.91 7.16
N ILE A 333 -0.41 15.02 6.50
CA ILE A 333 -1.09 15.16 5.19
C ILE A 333 -0.10 15.44 4.06
N LEU A 334 1.15 14.98 4.20
CA LEU A 334 2.24 15.29 3.25
C LEU A 334 2.39 14.26 2.12
N SER A 335 1.52 13.26 2.03
CA SER A 335 1.57 12.26 0.96
C SER A 335 0.40 12.44 -0.01
N ASN A 336 0.63 12.07 -1.26
CA ASN A 336 -0.37 12.07 -2.31
C ASN A 336 -0.29 10.75 -3.09
N ALA A 337 -1.45 10.22 -3.48
CA ALA A 337 -1.51 9.04 -4.34
C ALA A 337 -2.73 9.09 -5.26
N ASN A 338 -2.58 8.48 -6.43
CA ASN A 338 -3.65 8.36 -7.42
C ASN A 338 -3.68 6.95 -8.01
N LEU A 339 -4.87 6.51 -8.38
CA LEU A 339 -5.11 5.24 -9.06
C LEU A 339 -5.54 5.52 -10.51
N TYR A 340 -4.96 4.79 -11.46
CA TYR A 340 -5.32 4.84 -12.87
C TYR A 340 -5.59 3.43 -13.39
N TYR A 341 -6.38 3.32 -14.45
CA TYR A 341 -6.64 2.05 -15.11
C TYR A 341 -6.64 2.22 -16.62
N ASN A 342 -5.79 1.45 -17.29
CA ASN A 342 -5.77 1.39 -18.74
C ASN A 342 -6.58 0.17 -19.20
N LYS A 343 -7.70 0.44 -19.89
CA LYS A 343 -8.62 -0.59 -20.39
C LYS A 343 -8.03 -1.45 -21.52
N GLU A 344 -7.10 -0.91 -22.31
CA GLU A 344 -6.46 -1.61 -23.42
C GLU A 344 -5.42 -2.62 -22.92
N THR A 345 -4.54 -2.19 -22.02
CA THR A 345 -3.49 -3.04 -21.47
C THR A 345 -4.00 -3.92 -20.31
N LYS A 346 -5.19 -3.63 -19.78
CA LYS A 346 -5.76 -4.29 -18.60
C LYS A 346 -4.83 -4.16 -17.38
N GLU A 347 -4.33 -2.95 -17.14
CA GLU A 347 -3.44 -2.67 -16.01
C GLU A 347 -3.93 -1.52 -15.16
N PHE A 348 -3.87 -1.71 -13.85
CA PHE A 348 -3.93 -0.65 -12.86
C PHE A 348 -2.54 -0.03 -12.70
N TYR A 349 -2.52 1.28 -12.53
CA TYR A 349 -1.33 2.02 -12.15
C TYR A 349 -1.58 2.81 -10.88
N CYS A 350 -0.58 2.85 -10.03
CA CYS A 350 -0.57 3.69 -8.84
C CYS A 350 0.64 4.62 -8.89
N CYS A 351 0.42 5.90 -8.61
CA CYS A 351 1.49 6.84 -8.33
C CYS A 351 1.41 7.26 -6.87
N THR A 352 2.53 7.21 -6.17
CA THR A 352 2.69 7.77 -4.83
C THR A 352 3.67 8.92 -4.85
N GLN A 353 3.43 9.92 -4.02
CA GLN A 353 4.37 11.01 -3.78
C GLN A 353 4.55 11.18 -2.28
N GLU A 354 5.78 11.08 -1.82
CA GLU A 354 6.17 11.06 -0.42
C GLU A 354 7.21 12.14 -0.16
N PHE A 355 7.11 12.77 1.00
CA PHE A 355 8.06 13.80 1.44
C PHE A 355 8.99 13.22 2.50
N ASN A 356 10.29 13.48 2.35
CA ASN A 356 11.31 12.98 3.27
C ASN A 356 11.28 13.68 4.63
N GLU A 357 10.83 14.98 4.65
CA GLU A 357 10.84 15.82 5.85
C GLU A 357 9.53 16.58 6.03
N ARG A 358 9.16 16.86 7.28
CA ARG A 358 8.04 17.75 7.58
C ARG A 358 8.36 19.17 7.12
N GLY A 359 7.53 19.71 6.22
CA GLY A 359 7.66 21.06 5.69
C GLY A 359 8.75 21.22 4.62
N GLY A 360 9.43 20.13 4.23
CA GLY A 360 10.34 20.12 3.09
C GLY A 360 9.59 20.11 1.77
N GLU A 361 10.23 20.58 0.71
CA GLU A 361 9.70 20.53 -0.67
C GLU A 361 10.22 19.29 -1.41
N SER A 362 11.30 18.66 -0.93
CA SER A 362 11.86 17.47 -1.55
C SER A 362 10.92 16.27 -1.41
N SER A 363 10.70 15.58 -2.52
CA SER A 363 9.77 14.45 -2.57
C SER A 363 10.31 13.30 -3.41
N VAL A 364 9.77 12.11 -3.17
CA VAL A 364 10.00 10.93 -4.02
C VAL A 364 8.67 10.50 -4.60
N THR A 365 8.60 10.44 -5.93
CA THR A 365 7.43 9.91 -6.66
C THR A 365 7.76 8.52 -7.15
N ARG A 366 6.86 7.56 -6.90
CA ARG A 366 6.97 6.17 -7.36
C ARG A 366 5.80 5.79 -8.22
N PHE A 367 6.07 5.02 -9.26
CA PHE A 367 5.09 4.55 -10.23
C PHE A 367 5.02 3.04 -10.16
N TYR A 368 3.82 2.50 -10.00
CA TYR A 368 3.58 1.08 -9.86
C TYR A 368 2.56 0.59 -10.88
N SER A 369 2.63 -0.70 -11.23
CA SER A 369 1.62 -1.39 -12.04
C SER A 369 1.12 -2.67 -11.37
N LEU A 370 -0.13 -3.03 -11.68
CA LEU A 370 -0.78 -4.28 -11.25
C LEU A 370 -1.70 -4.76 -12.37
N SER A 371 -1.51 -5.99 -12.84
CA SER A 371 -2.32 -6.51 -13.95
C SER A 371 -3.75 -6.83 -13.51
N ALA A 372 -4.71 -6.45 -14.34
CA ALA A 372 -6.12 -6.80 -14.12
C ALA A 372 -6.47 -8.17 -14.75
N PRO A 373 -7.40 -8.91 -14.16
CA PRO A 373 -8.08 -8.58 -12.91
C PRO A 373 -7.16 -8.69 -11.71
N ALA A 374 -7.14 -7.68 -10.84
CA ALA A 374 -6.48 -7.79 -9.56
C ALA A 374 -7.17 -8.85 -8.69
N ILE A 375 -6.40 -9.61 -7.92
CA ILE A 375 -6.89 -10.73 -7.14
C ILE A 375 -6.63 -10.54 -5.64
N ALA A 376 -7.48 -11.15 -4.80
CA ALA A 376 -7.27 -11.21 -3.38
C ALA A 376 -6.21 -12.26 -3.01
N GLU A 377 -5.62 -12.15 -1.83
CA GLU A 377 -4.57 -13.03 -1.34
C GLU A 377 -4.97 -14.52 -1.34
N ASN A 378 -6.21 -14.81 -0.97
CA ASN A 378 -6.74 -16.17 -0.95
C ASN A 378 -6.88 -16.82 -2.34
N ALA A 379 -6.77 -16.04 -3.41
CA ALA A 379 -6.76 -16.57 -4.78
C ALA A 379 -5.37 -17.02 -5.24
N LEU A 380 -4.30 -16.65 -4.51
CA LEU A 380 -2.98 -17.19 -4.71
C LEU A 380 -2.90 -18.60 -4.10
N PHE A 381 -2.44 -19.56 -4.88
CA PHE A 381 -2.02 -20.82 -4.31
C PHE A 381 -0.64 -20.62 -3.68
N LEU A 382 -0.64 -20.18 -2.42
CA LEU A 382 0.58 -20.09 -1.63
C LEU A 382 0.96 -21.53 -1.28
N TYR A 383 2.04 -22.04 -1.87
CA TYR A 383 2.69 -23.20 -1.33
C TYR A 383 3.13 -22.86 0.09
N ALA A 384 2.44 -23.42 1.08
CA ALA A 384 3.16 -23.78 2.28
C ALA A 384 4.24 -24.75 1.79
N VAL A 385 5.47 -24.29 1.71
CA VAL A 385 6.63 -25.17 1.67
C VAL A 385 6.67 -25.81 3.06
N GLU A 386 5.78 -26.76 3.32
CA GLU A 386 6.05 -27.83 4.24
C GLU A 386 7.11 -28.70 3.55
N GLU A 387 8.34 -28.24 3.52
CA GLU A 387 9.48 -29.13 3.67
C GLU A 387 9.43 -29.69 5.11
N GLY A 388 8.33 -30.23 5.49
CA GLY A 388 8.22 -31.16 6.58
C GLY A 388 9.08 -32.35 6.19
N LEU A 389 10.16 -32.56 6.95
CA LEU A 389 10.93 -33.78 6.87
C LEU A 389 9.94 -34.94 6.68
N SER A 390 10.05 -35.67 5.56
CA SER A 390 9.10 -36.72 5.28
C SER A 390 9.02 -37.63 6.51
N LEU A 391 7.84 -38.17 6.83
CA LEU A 391 7.65 -39.05 8.00
C LEU A 391 8.73 -40.16 8.03
N ARG A 392 9.17 -40.63 6.86
CA ARG A 392 10.27 -41.57 6.71
C ARG A 392 11.62 -41.01 7.18
N THR A 393 11.90 -39.71 6.88
CA THR A 393 13.14 -39.08 7.33
C THR A 393 13.12 -38.81 8.84
N VAL A 394 11.95 -38.44 9.40
CA VAL A 394 11.78 -38.31 10.86
C VAL A 394 11.95 -39.63 11.57
N ILE A 395 11.34 -40.72 11.05
CA ILE A 395 11.50 -42.06 11.60
C ILE A 395 12.96 -42.54 11.50
N PHE A 396 13.63 -42.27 10.34
CA PHE A 396 15.03 -42.63 10.17
C PHE A 396 15.94 -41.92 11.18
N VAL A 397 15.76 -40.59 11.35
CA VAL A 397 16.50 -39.82 12.36
C VAL A 397 16.23 -40.31 13.78
N MET A 398 14.96 -40.61 14.12
CA MET A 398 14.64 -41.20 15.44
C MET A 398 15.31 -42.57 15.66
N VAL A 399 15.32 -43.45 14.68
CA VAL A 399 15.99 -44.74 14.78
C VAL A 399 17.50 -44.58 14.96
N VAL A 400 18.13 -43.68 14.21
CA VAL A 400 19.57 -43.37 14.37
C VAL A 400 19.88 -42.80 15.75
N VAL A 401 19.07 -41.89 16.27
CA VAL A 401 19.21 -41.36 17.65
C VAL A 401 19.03 -42.47 18.69
N LEU A 402 18.06 -43.35 18.52
CA LEU A 402 17.84 -44.47 19.43
C LEU A 402 19.05 -45.44 19.44
N ILE A 403 19.61 -45.79 18.28
CA ILE A 403 20.82 -46.60 18.15
C ILE A 403 22.00 -45.94 18.86
N LEU A 404 22.18 -44.63 18.71
CA LEU A 404 23.23 -43.90 19.39
C LEU A 404 23.06 -43.91 20.93
N ILE A 405 21.81 -43.75 21.42
CA ILE A 405 21.53 -43.80 22.86
C ILE A 405 21.84 -45.21 23.41
N VAL A 406 21.40 -46.26 22.71
CA VAL A 406 21.69 -47.65 23.10
C VAL A 406 23.21 -47.93 23.06
N GLY A 407 23.89 -47.42 22.03
CA GLY A 407 25.36 -47.55 21.90
C GLY A 407 26.09 -46.83 23.05
N ILE A 408 25.67 -45.62 23.40
CA ILE A 408 26.27 -44.84 24.50
C ILE A 408 25.99 -45.52 25.85
N THR A 409 24.76 -45.98 26.10
CA THR A 409 24.39 -46.68 27.34
C THR A 409 25.15 -47.98 27.48
N TYR A 410 25.28 -48.78 26.41
CA TYR A 410 26.08 -50.00 26.38
C TYR A 410 27.58 -49.72 26.65
N TYR A 411 28.14 -48.66 26.01
CA TYR A 411 29.52 -48.23 26.24
C TYR A 411 29.78 -47.80 27.69
N LEU A 412 28.85 -47.02 28.26
CA LEU A 412 28.95 -46.55 29.65
C LEU A 412 28.81 -47.72 30.65
N LYS A 413 27.93 -48.71 30.36
CA LYS A 413 27.78 -49.89 31.17
C LYS A 413 29.05 -50.75 31.14
N ARG A 414 29.65 -50.95 29.96
CA ARG A 414 30.90 -51.69 29.77
C ARG A 414 32.11 -50.98 30.43
N LYS A 415 32.10 -49.68 30.52
CA LYS A 415 33.12 -48.88 31.18
C LYS A 415 33.01 -48.96 32.72
N LYS A 416 31.78 -49.11 33.26
CA LYS A 416 31.55 -49.34 34.68
C LYS A 416 32.01 -50.73 35.17
N GLU A 417 31.91 -51.76 34.32
CA GLU A 417 32.34 -53.12 34.66
C GLU A 417 33.87 -53.30 34.70
N LYS A 418 34.67 -52.36 34.22
CA LYS A 418 36.14 -52.42 34.18
C LYS A 418 36.84 -51.63 35.25
N GLN A 419 36.16 -51.08 36.26
CA GLN A 419 36.84 -50.43 37.38
C GLN A 419 37.02 -51.42 38.55
N PRO A 420 38.30 -51.68 38.99
CA PRO A 420 38.56 -52.47 40.16
C PRO A 420 38.13 -51.71 41.43
N ILE A 421 37.49 -52.41 42.33
CA ILE A 421 36.99 -51.87 43.62
C ILE A 421 38.20 -51.40 44.47
N PRO A 422 38.34 -50.13 44.83
CA PRO A 422 39.33 -49.72 45.83
C PRO A 422 38.82 -50.03 47.22
N LYS A 423 39.67 -50.60 48.07
CA LYS A 423 39.45 -50.87 49.49
C LYS A 423 39.23 -49.56 50.25
N VAL A 424 38.19 -49.54 51.02
CA VAL A 424 37.79 -48.43 51.91
C VAL A 424 38.75 -48.30 53.05
N THR A 425 39.25 -47.08 53.27
CA THR A 425 39.77 -46.59 54.57
C THR A 425 39.02 -45.29 54.90
N PRO A 426 38.45 -45.11 56.09
CA PRO A 426 37.61 -44.00 56.40
C PRO A 426 38.47 -42.79 56.84
N VAL A 427 38.40 -41.70 56.11
CA VAL A 427 38.83 -40.38 56.61
C VAL A 427 37.63 -39.46 56.46
N ARG A 428 37.23 -38.93 57.59
CA ARG A 428 36.16 -37.97 57.83
C ARG A 428 36.73 -36.58 57.56
N GLU A 429 36.35 -35.98 56.46
CA GLU A 429 36.51 -34.53 56.30
C GLU A 429 35.26 -33.92 55.66
N THR A 430 34.73 -32.97 56.40
CA THR A 430 33.63 -32.08 56.07
C THR A 430 34.05 -31.11 54.99
N PHE A 431 33.50 -31.20 53.78
CA PHE A 431 33.60 -30.13 52.80
C PHE A 431 32.25 -29.47 52.61
N THR A 432 32.17 -28.26 53.09
CA THR A 432 31.17 -27.24 52.79
C THR A 432 31.28 -26.92 51.29
N GLN A 433 30.28 -27.23 50.48
CA GLN A 433 30.17 -26.67 49.13
C GLN A 433 29.78 -25.20 49.26
N VAL A 434 30.69 -24.31 48.89
CA VAL A 434 30.38 -22.90 48.64
C VAL A 434 29.88 -22.82 47.20
N GLU A 435 28.59 -22.80 47.03
CA GLU A 435 27.95 -22.25 45.80
C GLU A 435 28.28 -20.76 45.75
N ASN A 436 29.15 -20.37 44.85
CA ASN A 436 29.37 -18.98 44.52
C ASN A 436 28.14 -18.41 43.77
N LYS A 437 27.06 -18.16 44.47
CA LYS A 437 26.03 -17.21 44.02
C LYS A 437 26.66 -15.81 44.17
N LYS A 438 27.06 -15.24 43.01
CA LYS A 438 27.35 -13.81 42.99
C LYS A 438 26.08 -13.10 43.51
N SER A 439 26.22 -12.43 44.65
CA SER A 439 25.16 -11.57 45.19
C SER A 439 24.79 -10.53 44.12
N PRO A 440 23.50 -10.25 43.88
CA PRO A 440 23.08 -9.25 42.92
C PRO A 440 23.72 -7.91 43.28
N GLN A 441 24.26 -7.25 42.29
CA GLN A 441 24.94 -5.96 42.44
C GLN A 441 23.89 -4.90 42.85
N ALA A 442 24.14 -4.17 43.89
CA ALA A 442 23.24 -3.11 44.34
C ALA A 442 23.13 -1.99 43.32
N ASN A 443 21.96 -1.39 43.20
CA ASN A 443 21.63 -0.34 42.22
C ASN A 443 21.80 -0.81 40.74
N ALA A 444 21.27 -1.98 40.42
CA ALA A 444 21.41 -2.63 39.15
C ALA A 444 20.06 -2.96 38.51
N LEU A 445 20.02 -2.87 37.17
CA LEU A 445 18.92 -3.28 36.32
C LEU A 445 19.39 -4.45 35.45
N TYR A 446 18.72 -5.59 35.58
CA TYR A 446 19.01 -6.80 34.76
C TYR A 446 17.97 -6.90 33.63
N LEU A 447 18.42 -6.79 32.40
CA LEU A 447 17.57 -6.80 31.19
C LEU A 447 17.55 -8.17 30.50
N PHE A 448 18.54 -9.04 30.75
CA PHE A 448 18.64 -10.37 30.16
C PHE A 448 18.28 -11.43 31.18
N GLY A 449 17.44 -12.38 30.80
CA GLY A 449 16.84 -13.38 31.66
C GLY A 449 15.53 -12.89 32.26
N GLU A 450 15.39 -12.98 33.58
CA GLU A 450 14.24 -12.44 34.30
C GLU A 450 14.46 -10.96 34.58
N PHE A 451 13.58 -10.10 34.05
CA PHE A 451 13.70 -8.63 34.26
C PHE A 451 13.66 -8.31 35.75
N THR A 452 14.77 -7.77 36.31
CA THR A 452 14.92 -7.55 37.74
C THR A 452 15.55 -6.18 38.03
N ILE A 453 14.98 -5.46 38.98
CA ILE A 453 15.48 -4.15 39.46
C ILE A 453 15.91 -4.28 40.91
N ILE A 454 17.18 -3.99 41.19
CA ILE A 454 17.78 -4.04 42.54
C ILE A 454 18.06 -2.63 43.02
N ASP A 455 17.58 -2.26 44.20
CA ASP A 455 17.82 -0.94 44.81
C ASP A 455 19.26 -0.81 45.37
N LYS A 456 19.63 0.40 45.78
CA LYS A 456 20.95 0.66 46.40
C LYS A 456 21.19 -0.09 47.74
N LYS A 457 20.18 -0.73 48.31
CA LYS A 457 20.28 -1.58 49.48
C LYS A 457 20.31 -3.07 49.14
N GLY A 458 20.36 -3.41 47.83
CA GLY A 458 20.42 -4.78 47.37
C GLY A 458 19.06 -5.52 47.38
N ARG A 459 17.94 -4.80 47.50
CA ARG A 459 16.60 -5.43 47.54
C ARG A 459 15.95 -5.42 46.17
N ASP A 460 15.29 -6.51 45.83
CA ASP A 460 14.48 -6.58 44.59
C ASP A 460 13.21 -5.71 44.73
N ILE A 461 13.13 -4.68 43.92
CA ILE A 461 12.01 -3.74 43.86
C ILE A 461 11.22 -3.87 42.53
N THR A 462 11.42 -4.90 41.75
CA THR A 462 10.78 -5.14 40.45
C THR A 462 9.25 -5.09 40.51
N HIS A 463 8.66 -5.53 41.62
CA HIS A 463 7.22 -5.54 41.84
C HIS A 463 6.59 -4.15 42.02
N LEU A 464 7.39 -3.13 42.32
CA LEU A 464 6.90 -1.75 42.48
C LEU A 464 6.68 -1.04 41.15
N PHE A 465 7.12 -1.63 40.01
CA PHE A 465 7.02 -1.03 38.68
C PHE A 465 5.90 -1.66 37.90
N SER A 466 5.01 -0.83 37.36
CA SER A 466 3.93 -1.29 36.47
C SER A 466 4.47 -1.85 35.15
N SER A 467 3.70 -2.71 34.48
CA SER A 467 4.08 -3.29 33.18
C SER A 467 4.44 -2.22 32.13
N LYS A 468 3.75 -1.07 32.13
CA LYS A 468 4.05 0.06 31.24
C LYS A 468 5.43 0.67 31.48
N ILE A 469 5.84 0.82 32.73
CA ILE A 469 7.15 1.37 33.10
C ILE A 469 8.25 0.37 32.75
N LYS A 470 8.02 -0.93 33.00
CA LYS A 470 8.95 -2.00 32.60
C LYS A 470 9.21 -2.01 31.09
N HIS A 471 8.16 -1.90 30.26
CA HIS A 471 8.29 -1.75 28.80
C HIS A 471 9.04 -0.48 28.41
N CYS A 472 8.78 0.64 29.04
CA CYS A 472 9.47 1.90 28.74
C CYS A 472 10.99 1.80 29.03
N LEU A 473 11.39 1.16 30.12
CA LEU A 473 12.80 0.93 30.47
C LEU A 473 13.52 -0.02 29.51
N LEU A 474 12.81 -1.01 28.94
CA LEU A 474 13.34 -1.89 27.90
C LEU A 474 13.60 -1.13 26.59
N TYR A 475 12.69 -0.25 26.15
CA TYR A 475 12.85 0.50 24.92
C TYR A 475 13.84 1.67 25.00
N THR A 476 14.09 2.24 26.18
CA THR A 476 15.05 3.34 26.34
C THR A 476 16.49 2.84 26.44
N SER A 477 16.73 1.57 26.75
CA SER A 477 18.08 0.99 26.75
C SER A 477 18.61 0.70 25.34
N ASP A 478 17.73 0.36 24.36
CA ASP A 478 18.14 0.17 22.97
C ASP A 478 18.53 1.48 22.25
N ALA A 479 18.06 2.64 22.75
CA ALA A 479 18.42 3.93 22.17
C ALA A 479 19.76 4.51 22.64
N ALA A 480 20.42 3.87 23.59
CA ALA A 480 21.70 4.33 24.15
C ALA A 480 22.93 3.70 23.48
N ASP A 481 22.79 2.60 22.75
CA ASP A 481 23.89 1.90 22.10
C ASP A 481 24.22 2.41 20.68
N ASP A 482 23.41 3.32 20.12
CA ASP A 482 23.67 3.92 18.78
C ASP A 482 24.55 5.20 18.83
N LYS A 483 25.19 5.50 19.96
CA LYS A 483 26.15 6.62 20.10
C LYS A 483 27.37 6.22 20.95
N ALA A 484 28.17 5.29 20.39
CA ALA A 484 29.55 5.12 20.81
C ALA A 484 30.43 4.75 19.60
#